data_38d04e8f583b872851f7553407d730cf
#
_entry.id   38d04e8f583b872851f7553407d730cf
#
_cell.length_a   1.000
_cell.length_b   1.000
_cell.length_c   1.000
_cell.angle_alpha   90.00
_cell.angle_beta   90.00
_cell.angle_gamma   90.00
#
_symmetry.space_group_name_H-M   'P 1'
#
loop_
_entity.id
_entity.type
_entity.pdbx_description
1 polymer ?
#
loop_
_entity_poly.entity_id
_entity_poly.type
_entity_poly.pdbx_seq_one_letter_code
_entity_poly.pdbx_strand_id
1 'polypeptide(L)'
;MKKILIVALIPIFVSGQQHPFFSEYGEGTSFNKWIEIYNPTQNDINLDDYRYNFCWNGCDNMQWEFSIAFDSSFILQSGETYVISHSDAINLITDIANQTTNILSNGNDVCGLLHINTNSIVDIIGVFDSTTVSDGWDIAGTSNATENHTLIRNPSVCNGNMGDWSISNGSVLNSEWTIYSSDDINNLNTHFSNCINTNTQNIPISNTKISSTHNLMGQN
;
A
#
# COMPACT_ATOMS: atom_id res chain seq x y z
N MET A 1 -51.67 -4.76 -31.12
CA MET A 1 -50.73 -4.00 -30.26
C MET A 1 -49.55 -4.92 -29.95
N LYS A 2 -48.35 -4.66 -30.47
CA LYS A 2 -47.13 -5.43 -30.14
C LYS A 2 -46.55 -4.91 -28.85
N LYS A 3 -46.47 -5.76 -27.81
CA LYS A 3 -45.75 -5.44 -26.55
C LYS A 3 -44.26 -5.52 -26.82
N ILE A 4 -43.55 -4.42 -26.69
CA ILE A 4 -42.09 -4.38 -26.72
C ILE A 4 -41.62 -4.71 -25.30
N LEU A 5 -40.90 -5.82 -25.14
CA LEU A 5 -40.22 -6.19 -23.91
C LEU A 5 -38.87 -5.49 -23.89
N ILE A 6 -38.70 -4.48 -23.06
CA ILE A 6 -37.40 -3.83 -22.84
C ILE A 6 -36.67 -4.65 -21.76
N VAL A 7 -35.66 -5.40 -22.18
CA VAL A 7 -34.72 -6.06 -21.26
C VAL A 7 -33.66 -5.05 -20.87
N ALA A 8 -33.72 -4.55 -19.66
CA ALA A 8 -32.64 -3.73 -19.11
C ALA A 8 -31.46 -4.64 -18.77
N LEU A 9 -30.37 -4.55 -19.54
CA LEU A 9 -29.08 -5.12 -19.17
C LEU A 9 -28.48 -4.28 -18.02
N ILE A 10 -28.53 -4.82 -16.82
CA ILE A 10 -27.79 -4.26 -15.68
C ILE A 10 -26.35 -4.74 -15.84
N PRO A 11 -25.35 -3.83 -15.98
CA PRO A 11 -23.95 -4.23 -16.01
C PRO A 11 -23.60 -4.81 -14.64
N ILE A 12 -23.23 -6.09 -14.62
CA ILE A 12 -22.62 -6.71 -13.43
C ILE A 12 -21.19 -6.20 -13.41
N PHE A 13 -20.89 -5.24 -12.54
CA PHE A 13 -19.52 -4.91 -12.19
C PHE A 13 -18.98 -6.08 -11.36
N VAL A 14 -18.17 -6.92 -11.97
CA VAL A 14 -17.31 -7.85 -11.22
C VAL A 14 -16.21 -6.97 -10.64
N SER A 15 -16.42 -6.52 -9.42
CA SER A 15 -15.32 -5.95 -8.62
C SER A 15 -14.38 -7.10 -8.33
N GLY A 16 -13.21 -7.13 -8.96
CA GLY A 16 -12.13 -8.01 -8.54
C GLY A 16 -11.85 -7.77 -7.05
N GLN A 17 -11.47 -8.80 -6.33
CA GLN A 17 -11.08 -8.66 -4.93
C GLN A 17 -9.90 -7.69 -4.87
N GLN A 18 -10.05 -6.60 -4.11
CA GLN A 18 -8.96 -5.68 -3.85
C GLN A 18 -8.08 -6.27 -2.75
N HIS A 19 -6.78 -6.09 -2.90
CA HIS A 19 -5.75 -6.56 -1.98
C HIS A 19 -4.96 -5.38 -1.43
N PRO A 20 -4.26 -5.53 -0.30
CA PRO A 20 -3.26 -4.57 0.13
C PRO A 20 -2.12 -4.52 -0.90
N PHE A 21 -1.38 -3.42 -0.91
CA PHE A 21 -0.23 -3.24 -1.81
C PHE A 21 0.89 -2.47 -1.11
N PHE A 22 2.08 -2.46 -1.69
CA PHE A 22 3.21 -1.68 -1.20
C PHE A 22 2.97 -0.19 -1.41
N SER A 23 2.82 0.55 -0.32
CA SER A 23 2.63 2.01 -0.33
C SER A 23 3.95 2.77 -0.23
N GLU A 24 4.93 2.21 0.49
CA GLU A 24 6.26 2.79 0.60
C GLU A 24 7.33 1.68 0.63
N TYR A 25 8.47 1.97 0.01
CA TYR A 25 9.66 1.14 0.05
C TYR A 25 10.86 2.05 0.34
N GLY A 26 11.67 1.70 1.31
CA GLY A 26 12.88 2.40 1.65
C GLY A 26 14.09 1.49 1.62
N GLU A 27 15.07 1.88 0.83
CA GLU A 27 16.42 1.35 0.86
C GLU A 27 17.34 2.55 1.10
N GLY A 28 17.65 2.76 2.38
CA GLY A 28 18.40 3.90 2.86
C GLY A 28 19.83 3.54 3.28
N THR A 29 20.42 4.44 4.08
CA THR A 29 21.79 4.29 4.54
C THR A 29 21.96 3.06 5.44
N SER A 30 22.86 2.17 5.12
CA SER A 30 23.18 0.97 5.91
C SER A 30 21.98 0.04 6.09
N PHE A 31 21.46 -0.09 7.32
CA PHE A 31 20.31 -0.91 7.66
C PHE A 31 18.99 -0.13 7.70
N ASN A 32 18.95 1.12 7.26
CA ASN A 32 17.71 1.88 7.18
C ASN A 32 16.87 1.37 6.01
N LYS A 33 16.18 0.25 6.23
CA LYS A 33 15.37 -0.45 5.24
C LYS A 33 13.99 -0.71 5.79
N TRP A 34 12.98 -0.52 4.95
CA TRP A 34 11.58 -0.79 5.29
C TRP A 34 10.74 -1.09 4.08
N ILE A 35 9.64 -1.73 4.34
CA ILE A 35 8.52 -1.89 3.42
C ILE A 35 7.22 -1.52 4.14
N GLU A 36 6.38 -0.73 3.50
CA GLU A 36 5.07 -0.39 4.02
C GLU A 36 3.99 -0.97 3.12
N ILE A 37 2.96 -1.52 3.76
CA ILE A 37 1.80 -2.12 3.10
C ILE A 37 0.58 -1.31 3.49
N TYR A 38 -0.24 -0.95 2.51
CA TYR A 38 -1.45 -0.16 2.68
C TYR A 38 -2.69 -0.96 2.32
N ASN A 39 -3.77 -0.78 3.09
CA ASN A 39 -5.07 -1.34 2.78
C ASN A 39 -5.95 -0.31 2.02
N PRO A 40 -6.08 -0.41 0.69
CA PRO A 40 -6.88 0.50 -0.13
C PRO A 40 -8.37 0.19 -0.08
N THR A 41 -8.77 -0.90 0.57
CA THR A 41 -10.15 -1.41 0.54
C THR A 41 -11.04 -0.72 1.58
N GLN A 42 -12.34 -0.88 1.45
CA GLN A 42 -13.30 -0.41 2.45
C GLN A 42 -13.51 -1.40 3.61
N ASN A 43 -12.81 -2.54 3.59
CA ASN A 43 -12.92 -3.58 4.59
C ASN A 43 -11.58 -3.80 5.29
N ASP A 44 -11.65 -4.25 6.52
CA ASP A 44 -10.48 -4.70 7.25
C ASP A 44 -9.91 -5.97 6.62
N ILE A 45 -8.58 -6.10 6.62
CA ILE A 45 -7.86 -7.23 6.03
C ILE A 45 -7.10 -7.96 7.13
N ASN A 46 -7.24 -9.28 7.20
CA ASN A 46 -6.40 -10.11 8.06
C ASN A 46 -5.05 -10.37 7.36
N LEU A 47 -3.95 -9.90 7.94
CA LEU A 47 -2.62 -10.10 7.36
C LEU A 47 -2.11 -11.53 7.45
N ASP A 48 -2.77 -12.43 8.22
CA ASP A 48 -2.47 -13.86 8.18
C ASP A 48 -2.67 -14.48 6.78
N ASP A 49 -3.51 -13.85 5.94
CA ASP A 49 -3.74 -14.28 4.56
C ASP A 49 -2.63 -13.87 3.59
N TYR A 50 -1.62 -13.15 4.05
CA TYR A 50 -0.55 -12.60 3.22
C TYR A 50 0.84 -12.95 3.74
N ARG A 51 1.85 -12.81 2.85
CA ARG A 51 3.29 -12.91 3.17
C ARG A 51 4.05 -11.85 2.41
N TYR A 52 5.05 -11.25 3.05
CA TYR A 52 6.10 -10.52 2.38
C TYR A 52 7.19 -11.51 1.97
N ASN A 53 7.39 -11.67 0.68
CA ASN A 53 8.39 -12.57 0.13
C ASN A 53 9.44 -11.78 -0.65
N PHE A 54 10.67 -12.27 -0.67
CA PHE A 54 11.71 -11.66 -1.49
C PHE A 54 12.77 -12.67 -1.92
N CYS A 55 13.55 -12.28 -2.94
CA CYS A 55 14.69 -13.02 -3.44
C CYS A 55 15.88 -12.06 -3.57
N TRP A 56 17.06 -12.50 -3.16
CA TRP A 56 18.27 -11.77 -3.37
C TRP A 56 18.78 -11.94 -4.82
N ASN A 57 19.00 -10.80 -5.51
CA ASN A 57 19.56 -10.77 -6.85
C ASN A 57 18.82 -11.64 -7.89
N GLY A 58 17.48 -11.61 -7.88
CA GLY A 58 16.63 -12.39 -8.75
C GLY A 58 16.09 -13.66 -8.11
N CYS A 59 14.98 -14.19 -8.64
CA CYS A 59 14.30 -15.37 -8.11
C CYS A 59 14.60 -16.60 -8.96
N ASP A 60 15.57 -17.39 -8.56
CA ASP A 60 15.97 -18.61 -9.26
C ASP A 60 14.83 -19.61 -9.35
N ASN A 61 14.61 -20.16 -10.55
CA ASN A 61 13.53 -21.11 -10.83
C ASN A 61 12.11 -20.60 -10.48
N MET A 62 11.92 -19.27 -10.43
CA MET A 62 10.65 -18.64 -10.03
C MET A 62 10.21 -19.12 -8.62
N GLN A 63 11.15 -19.16 -7.69
CA GLN A 63 10.90 -19.53 -6.30
C GLN A 63 11.33 -18.41 -5.37
N TRP A 64 10.51 -18.11 -4.37
CA TRP A 64 10.86 -17.21 -3.31
C TRP A 64 11.92 -17.81 -2.39
N GLU A 65 12.96 -17.07 -2.09
CA GLU A 65 14.03 -17.50 -1.18
C GLU A 65 13.66 -17.24 0.28
N PHE A 66 12.98 -16.13 0.52
CA PHE A 66 12.59 -15.70 1.86
C PHE A 66 11.10 -15.42 1.91
N SER A 67 10.51 -15.72 3.06
CA SER A 67 9.09 -15.50 3.33
C SER A 67 8.91 -15.03 4.77
N ILE A 68 8.43 -13.81 4.95
CA ILE A 68 8.15 -13.20 6.23
C ILE A 68 6.65 -13.21 6.47
N ALA A 69 6.23 -13.85 7.57
CA ALA A 69 4.87 -13.75 8.07
C ALA A 69 4.69 -12.40 8.76
N PHE A 70 3.53 -11.78 8.60
CA PHE A 70 3.13 -10.65 9.43
C PHE A 70 2.81 -11.10 10.86
N ASP A 71 2.73 -10.17 11.79
CA ASP A 71 2.33 -10.47 13.16
C ASP A 71 0.98 -11.18 13.18
N SER A 72 0.93 -12.29 13.91
CA SER A 72 -0.23 -13.18 13.92
C SER A 72 -1.51 -12.45 14.32
N SER A 73 -2.56 -12.68 13.53
CA SER A 73 -3.89 -12.11 13.74
C SER A 73 -3.94 -10.57 13.68
N PHE A 74 -2.96 -9.95 13.00
CA PHE A 74 -3.02 -8.50 12.77
C PHE A 74 -4.11 -8.16 11.74
N ILE A 75 -5.01 -7.29 12.16
CA ILE A 75 -6.09 -6.78 11.31
C ILE A 75 -5.69 -5.40 10.81
N LEU A 76 -5.36 -5.30 9.53
CA LEU A 76 -5.06 -4.04 8.86
C LEU A 76 -6.36 -3.35 8.47
N GLN A 77 -6.71 -2.30 9.19
CA GLN A 77 -7.97 -1.59 8.98
C GLN A 77 -8.00 -0.89 7.62
N SER A 78 -9.21 -0.59 7.15
CA SER A 78 -9.38 0.19 5.92
C SER A 78 -8.67 1.53 6.00
N GLY A 79 -7.77 1.81 5.04
CA GLY A 79 -7.02 3.06 4.97
C GLY A 79 -5.79 3.14 5.87
N GLU A 80 -5.45 2.07 6.56
CA GLU A 80 -4.25 2.02 7.41
C GLU A 80 -3.07 1.35 6.70
N THR A 81 -1.89 1.50 7.31
CA THR A 81 -0.62 0.97 6.85
C THR A 81 -0.04 -0.03 7.86
N TYR A 82 0.85 -0.89 7.38
CA TYR A 82 1.66 -1.80 8.19
C TYR A 82 3.10 -1.74 7.73
N VAL A 83 4.02 -1.44 8.64
CA VAL A 83 5.44 -1.25 8.36
C VAL A 83 6.26 -2.42 8.90
N ILE A 84 7.09 -3.01 8.04
CA ILE A 84 8.18 -3.91 8.42
C ILE A 84 9.49 -3.16 8.21
N SER A 85 10.37 -3.13 9.21
CA SER A 85 11.70 -2.54 9.09
C SER A 85 12.82 -3.52 9.44
N HIS A 86 14.04 -3.19 9.01
CA HIS A 86 15.21 -3.91 9.50
C HIS A 86 15.44 -3.59 10.98
N SER A 87 15.77 -4.63 11.79
CA SER A 87 15.95 -4.48 13.24
C SER A 87 17.11 -3.57 13.64
N ASP A 88 18.12 -3.43 12.77
CA ASP A 88 19.28 -2.58 12.97
C ASP A 88 19.13 -1.19 12.31
N ALA A 89 17.94 -0.83 11.82
CA ALA A 89 17.65 0.52 11.37
C ALA A 89 17.70 1.52 12.53
N ILE A 90 17.83 2.81 12.22
CA ILE A 90 17.77 3.85 13.25
C ILE A 90 16.44 3.82 14.02
N ASN A 91 16.47 4.26 15.28
CA ASN A 91 15.29 4.22 16.14
C ASN A 91 14.08 4.95 15.56
N LEU A 92 14.30 6.03 14.78
CA LEU A 92 13.20 6.76 14.12
C LEU A 92 12.40 5.88 13.14
N ILE A 93 12.98 4.80 12.62
CA ILE A 93 12.32 3.82 11.76
C ILE A 93 11.75 2.68 12.60
N THR A 94 12.57 2.09 13.48
CA THR A 94 12.14 0.93 14.28
C THR A 94 11.03 1.26 15.28
N ASP A 95 10.98 2.48 15.81
CA ASP A 95 9.94 2.93 16.75
C ASP A 95 8.57 3.14 16.05
N ILE A 96 8.57 3.33 14.72
CA ILE A 96 7.35 3.47 13.91
C ILE A 96 6.88 2.12 13.38
N ALA A 97 7.82 1.18 13.13
CA ALA A 97 7.51 -0.10 12.53
C ALA A 97 6.58 -0.95 13.40
N ASN A 98 5.59 -1.61 12.77
CA ASN A 98 4.75 -2.61 13.42
C ASN A 98 5.53 -3.88 13.71
N GLN A 99 6.47 -4.23 12.83
CA GLN A 99 7.28 -5.44 12.92
C GLN A 99 8.73 -5.13 12.52
N THR A 100 9.69 -5.76 13.19
CA THR A 100 11.10 -5.71 12.79
C THR A 100 11.61 -7.09 12.41
N THR A 101 12.60 -7.14 11.51
CA THR A 101 13.27 -8.36 11.07
C THR A 101 14.76 -8.11 10.88
N ASN A 102 15.59 -9.11 11.09
CA ASN A 102 17.02 -9.03 10.84
C ASN A 102 17.42 -9.32 9.39
N ILE A 103 16.45 -9.53 8.53
CA ILE A 103 16.64 -9.81 7.10
C ILE A 103 15.58 -9.04 6.31
N LEU A 104 16.03 -8.22 5.37
CA LEU A 104 15.18 -7.46 4.47
C LEU A 104 15.89 -7.33 3.12
N SER A 105 15.14 -7.04 2.07
CA SER A 105 15.63 -6.88 0.71
C SER A 105 16.55 -5.66 0.56
N ASN A 106 17.42 -5.70 -0.45
CA ASN A 106 18.21 -4.58 -0.95
C ASN A 106 17.59 -4.00 -2.23
N GLY A 107 18.19 -2.93 -2.74
CA GLY A 107 17.70 -2.24 -3.93
C GLY A 107 17.62 -3.10 -5.19
N ASN A 108 18.50 -4.08 -5.34
CA ASN A 108 18.55 -4.99 -6.49
C ASN A 108 17.76 -6.29 -6.31
N ASP A 109 17.08 -6.44 -5.21
CA ASP A 109 16.28 -7.63 -4.89
C ASP A 109 14.85 -7.54 -5.48
N VAL A 110 14.17 -8.69 -5.52
CA VAL A 110 12.77 -8.78 -5.90
C VAL A 110 11.93 -8.91 -4.66
N CYS A 111 10.93 -8.05 -4.50
CA CYS A 111 10.03 -8.01 -3.36
C CYS A 111 8.59 -8.26 -3.80
N GLY A 112 7.88 -9.20 -3.17
CA GLY A 112 6.50 -9.53 -3.50
C GLY A 112 5.60 -9.62 -2.28
N LEU A 113 4.38 -9.11 -2.42
CA LEU A 113 3.28 -9.36 -1.51
C LEU A 113 2.45 -10.52 -2.06
N LEU A 114 2.41 -11.62 -1.33
CA LEU A 114 1.75 -12.85 -1.75
C LEU A 114 0.45 -13.04 -0.96
N HIS A 115 -0.66 -13.31 -1.66
CA HIS A 115 -1.89 -13.78 -1.04
C HIS A 115 -1.87 -15.31 -0.98
N ILE A 116 -1.85 -15.87 0.24
CA ILE A 116 -1.57 -17.29 0.49
C ILE A 116 -2.67 -18.18 -0.08
N ASN A 117 -3.93 -17.82 0.17
CA ASN A 117 -5.07 -18.68 -0.17
C ASN A 117 -5.23 -18.91 -1.68
N THR A 118 -4.81 -17.96 -2.50
CA THR A 118 -4.82 -18.06 -3.97
C THR A 118 -3.45 -18.36 -4.56
N ASN A 119 -2.41 -18.33 -3.74
CA ASN A 119 -1.00 -18.44 -4.15
C ASN A 119 -0.67 -17.47 -5.30
N SER A 120 -1.15 -16.23 -5.19
CA SER A 120 -0.95 -15.18 -6.20
C SER A 120 -0.16 -14.01 -5.65
N ILE A 121 0.71 -13.45 -6.47
CA ILE A 121 1.38 -12.18 -6.19
C ILE A 121 0.36 -11.07 -6.40
N VAL A 122 0.12 -10.28 -5.36
CA VAL A 122 -0.84 -9.15 -5.42
C VAL A 122 -0.14 -7.82 -5.68
N ASP A 123 1.14 -7.72 -5.32
CA ASP A 123 2.00 -6.59 -5.68
C ASP A 123 3.47 -7.03 -5.71
N ILE A 124 4.29 -6.37 -6.55
CA ILE A 124 5.70 -6.72 -6.70
C ILE A 124 6.55 -5.47 -6.99
N ILE A 125 7.78 -5.49 -6.48
CA ILE A 125 8.89 -4.60 -6.88
C ILE A 125 9.97 -5.50 -7.50
N GLY A 126 10.33 -5.23 -8.76
CA GLY A 126 11.22 -6.07 -9.54
C GLY A 126 10.50 -7.14 -10.35
N VAL A 127 11.24 -8.00 -11.02
CA VAL A 127 10.72 -9.05 -11.92
C VAL A 127 10.88 -10.43 -11.27
N PHE A 128 9.78 -11.17 -11.13
CA PHE A 128 9.79 -12.51 -10.51
C PHE A 128 10.32 -13.57 -11.47
N ASP A 129 11.61 -13.52 -11.75
CA ASP A 129 12.37 -14.52 -12.50
C ASP A 129 13.86 -14.43 -12.11
N SER A 130 14.73 -15.09 -12.83
CA SER A 130 16.17 -15.06 -12.61
C SER A 130 16.88 -13.80 -13.15
N THR A 131 16.13 -12.76 -13.51
CA THR A 131 16.71 -11.49 -13.95
C THR A 131 17.40 -10.81 -12.77
N THR A 132 18.64 -10.42 -12.97
CA THR A 132 19.44 -9.69 -11.99
C THR A 132 19.69 -8.27 -12.49
N VAL A 133 19.64 -7.31 -11.58
CA VAL A 133 20.09 -5.93 -11.82
C VAL A 133 21.31 -5.65 -10.93
N SER A 134 22.20 -4.74 -11.35
CA SER A 134 23.45 -4.54 -10.62
C SER A 134 23.24 -3.87 -9.27
N ASP A 135 22.47 -2.80 -9.26
CA ASP A 135 22.33 -1.94 -8.09
C ASP A 135 20.86 -1.79 -7.68
N GLY A 136 19.94 -1.56 -8.65
CA GLY A 136 18.54 -1.39 -8.37
C GLY A 136 17.68 -1.43 -9.63
N TRP A 137 16.37 -1.47 -9.43
CA TRP A 137 15.37 -1.42 -10.49
C TRP A 137 15.10 0.02 -10.92
N ASP A 138 14.94 0.21 -12.24
CA ASP A 138 14.58 1.51 -12.80
C ASP A 138 13.13 1.86 -12.49
N ILE A 139 12.88 3.11 -12.07
CA ILE A 139 11.55 3.65 -11.77
C ILE A 139 11.44 5.07 -12.28
N ALA A 140 10.31 5.45 -12.86
CA ALA A 140 10.00 6.80 -13.27
C ALA A 140 11.09 7.45 -14.16
N GLY A 141 11.81 6.65 -14.93
CA GLY A 141 12.92 7.10 -15.77
C GLY A 141 14.23 7.35 -15.02
N THR A 142 14.29 7.04 -13.74
CA THR A 142 15.53 7.08 -12.92
C THR A 142 16.10 5.68 -12.84
N SER A 143 17.38 5.54 -13.21
CA SER A 143 18.07 4.25 -13.12
C SER A 143 18.38 3.92 -11.66
N ASN A 144 18.29 2.62 -11.31
CA ASN A 144 18.56 2.07 -9.99
C ASN A 144 17.77 2.74 -8.86
N ALA A 145 16.54 3.18 -9.13
CA ALA A 145 15.77 4.00 -8.18
C ALA A 145 15.33 3.24 -6.91
N THR A 146 15.40 1.92 -6.88
CA THR A 146 15.17 1.13 -5.68
C THR A 146 16.38 1.10 -4.74
N GLU A 147 17.56 1.54 -5.19
CA GLU A 147 18.77 1.66 -4.38
C GLU A 147 18.95 3.07 -3.84
N ASN A 148 19.25 3.20 -2.56
CA ASN A 148 19.54 4.49 -1.89
C ASN A 148 18.43 5.56 -2.05
N HIS A 149 17.17 5.13 -2.12
CA HIS A 149 16.01 6.01 -2.23
C HIS A 149 14.85 5.55 -1.33
N THR A 150 13.94 6.47 -1.12
CA THR A 150 12.59 6.19 -0.61
C THR A 150 11.60 6.32 -1.77
N LEU A 151 10.77 5.31 -1.94
CA LEU A 151 9.75 5.25 -2.99
C LEU A 151 8.37 5.30 -2.33
N ILE A 152 7.53 6.23 -2.77
CA ILE A 152 6.16 6.36 -2.26
C ILE A 152 5.19 6.14 -3.42
N ARG A 153 4.22 5.26 -3.22
CA ARG A 153 3.17 4.97 -4.20
C ARG A 153 2.28 6.19 -4.40
N ASN A 154 1.94 6.49 -5.64
CA ASN A 154 1.12 7.66 -5.96
C ASN A 154 -0.31 7.50 -5.42
N PRO A 155 -0.93 8.59 -4.91
CA PRO A 155 -2.27 8.56 -4.32
C PRO A 155 -3.39 8.02 -5.21
N SER A 156 -3.19 8.03 -6.52
CA SER A 156 -4.16 7.54 -7.51
C SER A 156 -4.12 6.03 -7.71
N VAL A 157 -3.13 5.34 -7.14
CA VAL A 157 -2.99 3.88 -7.24
C VAL A 157 -3.90 3.23 -6.21
N CYS A 158 -4.78 2.35 -6.68
CA CYS A 158 -5.80 1.70 -5.86
C CYS A 158 -5.63 0.19 -5.75
N ASN A 159 -4.68 -0.38 -6.45
CA ASN A 159 -4.39 -1.82 -6.45
C ASN A 159 -2.90 -2.03 -6.67
N GLY A 160 -2.38 -3.14 -6.18
CA GLY A 160 -1.07 -3.61 -6.57
C GLY A 160 -1.01 -4.01 -8.05
N ASN A 161 0.19 -4.22 -8.55
CA ASN A 161 0.44 -4.53 -9.97
C ASN A 161 0.22 -6.01 -10.32
N MET A 162 -0.26 -6.83 -9.38
CA MET A 162 -0.60 -8.25 -9.58
C MET A 162 0.55 -9.10 -10.15
N GLY A 163 1.78 -8.76 -9.81
CA GLY A 163 2.99 -9.44 -10.26
C GLY A 163 3.57 -8.93 -11.58
N ASP A 164 3.00 -7.91 -12.18
CA ASP A 164 3.54 -7.27 -13.39
C ASP A 164 4.22 -5.95 -13.04
N TRP A 165 5.53 -6.01 -12.83
CA TRP A 165 6.36 -4.84 -12.51
C TRP A 165 6.28 -3.73 -13.56
N SER A 166 6.09 -4.09 -14.84
CA SER A 166 6.04 -3.12 -15.94
C SER A 166 4.85 -2.16 -15.85
N ILE A 167 3.82 -2.50 -15.08
CA ILE A 167 2.67 -1.63 -14.83
C ILE A 167 3.07 -0.46 -13.92
N SER A 168 3.89 -0.71 -12.90
CA SER A 168 4.16 0.24 -11.83
C SER A 168 5.47 1.03 -11.97
N ASN A 169 6.53 0.46 -12.56
CA ASN A 169 7.82 1.14 -12.65
C ASN A 169 7.78 2.37 -13.58
N GLY A 170 7.20 2.23 -14.74
CA GLY A 170 6.85 3.28 -15.68
C GLY A 170 7.97 4.25 -16.07
N SER A 171 7.57 5.29 -16.80
CA SER A 171 8.39 6.48 -17.12
C SER A 171 8.03 7.64 -16.18
N VAL A 172 8.72 8.76 -16.31
CA VAL A 172 8.41 10.02 -15.58
C VAL A 172 6.92 10.41 -15.63
N LEU A 173 6.21 10.03 -16.70
CA LEU A 173 4.82 10.44 -16.90
C LEU A 173 3.79 9.44 -16.38
N ASN A 174 4.16 8.17 -16.23
CA ASN A 174 3.21 7.11 -15.96
C ASN A 174 3.66 6.11 -14.89
N SER A 175 4.76 6.38 -14.18
CA SER A 175 5.13 5.59 -13.01
C SER A 175 4.07 5.70 -11.92
N GLU A 176 3.83 4.61 -11.23
CA GLU A 176 3.00 4.60 -10.02
C GLU A 176 3.75 5.04 -8.76
N TRP A 177 5.05 5.35 -8.89
CA TRP A 177 5.92 5.72 -7.80
C TRP A 177 6.46 7.14 -7.92
N THR A 178 6.61 7.80 -6.79
CA THR A 178 7.39 9.03 -6.63
C THR A 178 8.65 8.69 -5.86
N ILE A 179 9.80 9.18 -6.36
CA ILE A 179 11.13 8.92 -5.81
C ILE A 179 11.52 10.07 -4.90
N TYR A 180 11.97 9.74 -3.68
CA TYR A 180 12.49 10.67 -2.69
C TYR A 180 13.95 10.34 -2.36
N SER A 181 14.61 11.21 -1.61
CA SER A 181 15.97 10.98 -1.17
C SER A 181 16.07 9.77 -0.25
N SER A 182 17.26 9.20 -0.14
CA SER A 182 17.57 8.18 0.86
C SER A 182 17.19 8.65 2.27
N ASP A 183 16.67 7.73 3.08
CA ASP A 183 16.27 7.98 4.47
C ASP A 183 15.12 9.01 4.64
N ASP A 184 14.33 9.28 3.60
CA ASP A 184 13.13 10.12 3.73
C ASP A 184 11.98 9.30 4.36
N ILE A 185 11.74 9.53 5.65
CA ILE A 185 10.72 8.84 6.45
C ILE A 185 9.50 9.73 6.75
N ASN A 186 9.34 10.86 6.06
CA ASN A 186 8.30 11.83 6.38
C ASN A 186 6.87 11.29 6.18
N ASN A 187 6.70 10.29 5.32
CA ASN A 187 5.40 9.64 5.08
C ASN A 187 5.26 8.27 5.76
N LEU A 188 6.34 7.74 6.35
CA LEU A 188 6.34 6.40 6.92
C LEU A 188 5.22 6.22 7.96
N ASN A 189 4.50 5.10 7.87
CA ASN A 189 3.30 4.76 8.64
C ASN A 189 2.07 5.62 8.28
N THR A 190 2.06 6.22 7.07
CA THR A 190 0.88 6.91 6.54
C THR A 190 0.87 6.84 5.02
N HIS A 191 -0.29 6.63 4.42
CA HIS A 191 -0.44 6.70 2.97
C HIS A 191 -1.68 7.51 2.59
N PHE A 192 -1.48 8.58 1.82
CA PHE A 192 -2.60 9.33 1.27
C PHE A 192 -3.10 8.65 -0.01
N SER A 193 -4.38 8.27 -0.03
CA SER A 193 -4.99 7.60 -1.17
C SER A 193 -6.30 8.27 -1.60
N ASN A 194 -6.48 8.39 -2.90
CA ASN A 194 -7.74 8.84 -3.52
C ASN A 194 -8.74 7.68 -3.70
N CYS A 195 -8.39 6.47 -3.27
CA CYS A 195 -9.13 5.23 -3.59
C CYS A 195 -10.22 4.91 -2.57
N ILE A 196 -10.05 5.36 -1.34
CA ILE A 196 -11.08 5.22 -0.33
C ILE A 196 -12.04 6.40 -0.47
N ASN A 197 -13.18 6.14 -1.10
CA ASN A 197 -14.30 7.10 -1.03
C ASN A 197 -14.77 7.12 0.42
N THR A 198 -14.27 8.05 1.22
CA THR A 198 -14.95 8.45 2.44
C THR A 198 -16.27 9.05 1.99
N ASN A 199 -17.29 8.23 1.82
CA ASN A 199 -18.65 8.71 1.85
C ASN A 199 -18.78 9.37 3.23
N THR A 200 -18.64 10.69 3.27
CA THR A 200 -19.06 11.49 4.40
C THR A 200 -20.50 11.12 4.62
N GLN A 201 -20.75 10.20 5.53
CA GLN A 201 -22.10 9.98 6.02
C GLN A 201 -22.57 11.36 6.49
N ASN A 202 -23.58 11.90 5.83
CA ASN A 202 -24.29 13.06 6.28
C ASN A 202 -24.68 12.82 7.74
N ILE A 203 -23.87 13.35 8.65
CA ILE A 203 -24.27 13.43 10.06
C ILE A 203 -25.53 14.26 10.01
N PRO A 204 -26.70 13.73 10.35
CA PRO A 204 -27.91 14.54 10.39
C PRO A 204 -27.64 15.62 11.41
N ILE A 205 -27.58 16.88 10.94
CA ILE A 205 -27.53 18.04 11.82
C ILE A 205 -28.82 17.98 12.60
N SER A 206 -28.78 17.51 13.83
CA SER A 206 -29.86 17.60 14.77
C SER A 206 -30.10 19.09 15.02
N ASN A 207 -31.13 19.64 14.37
CA ASN A 207 -31.62 20.98 14.65
C ASN A 207 -32.17 20.99 16.08
N THR A 208 -31.31 21.17 17.06
CA THR A 208 -31.72 21.57 18.40
C THR A 208 -32.20 23.03 18.29
N LYS A 209 -33.53 23.20 18.22
CA LYS A 209 -34.17 24.49 18.42
C LYS A 209 -33.78 25.00 19.79
N ILE A 210 -32.87 26.00 19.83
CA ILE A 210 -32.66 26.80 21.03
C ILE A 210 -33.90 27.70 21.17
N SER A 211 -34.82 27.30 22.02
CA SER A 211 -35.90 28.18 22.46
C SER A 211 -35.32 29.19 23.45
N SER A 212 -34.98 30.37 22.99
CA SER A 212 -34.66 31.50 23.87
C SER A 212 -36.00 32.05 24.41
N THR A 213 -36.35 31.69 25.64
CA THR A 213 -37.35 32.44 26.42
C THR A 213 -36.64 33.64 27.01
N HIS A 214 -36.84 34.79 26.39
CA HIS A 214 -36.60 36.08 27.01
C HIS A 214 -37.76 36.38 27.96
N ASN A 215 -37.48 36.32 29.25
CA ASN A 215 -38.36 37.00 30.22
C ASN A 215 -37.90 38.43 30.38
N LEU A 216 -38.63 39.32 29.73
CA LEU A 216 -38.67 40.72 30.07
C LEU A 216 -39.55 40.87 31.31
N MET A 217 -38.95 41.19 32.45
CA MET A 217 -39.63 41.96 33.49
C MET A 217 -38.69 42.99 34.03
N GLY A 218 -39.00 44.21 33.65
CA GLY A 218 -38.42 45.40 34.24
C GLY A 218 -39.24 45.83 35.47
N GLN A 219 -38.73 46.87 36.09
CA GLN A 219 -39.25 47.76 37.13
C GLN A 219 -38.73 47.42 38.54
N ASN A 220 -38.03 48.25 39.17
CA ASN A 220 -37.99 49.60 39.70
C ASN A 220 -36.60 49.85 40.24
#